data_94b748350427d8dd3592153806736020
#
_entry.id   94b748350427d8dd3592153806736020
#
_cell.length_a   1.000
_cell.length_b   1.000
_cell.length_c   1.000
_cell.angle_alpha   90.00
_cell.angle_beta   90.00
_cell.angle_gamma   90.00
#
_symmetry.space_group_name_H-M   'P 1'
#
loop_
_entity.id
_entity.type
_entity.pdbx_description
1 polymer ?
#
loop_
_entity_poly.entity_id
_entity_poly.type
_entity_poly.pdbx_seq_one_letter_code
_entity_poly.pdbx_strand_id
1 'polypeptide(L)'
;PKVIEIKVPDVGMEAQLCDALTAHQQRDKVIVGSFYDRSLQLFREQCPGVATSAGPGSVRLLLALNWIGLGSVLSPSYQALQIPEAHSGLAIASRSLLQTAGQRGLNVQLWTINEQPDMRRLLDLGADALITDYPDRALQVLGRSTRISALEAD
;
A
#
# COMPACT_ATOMS: atom_id res chain seq x y z
N PRO A 1 1.90 -4.89 9.73
CA PRO A 1 0.63 -5.16 9.05
C PRO A 1 0.84 -6.11 7.88
N LYS A 2 -0.19 -6.85 7.50
CA LYS A 2 -0.22 -7.72 6.32
C LYS A 2 -1.00 -7.01 5.22
N VAL A 3 -0.62 -7.22 3.96
CA VAL A 3 -1.41 -6.78 2.80
C VAL A 3 -2.18 -7.97 2.25
N ILE A 4 -3.48 -7.80 2.04
CA ILE A 4 -4.34 -8.79 1.39
C ILE A 4 -4.95 -8.12 0.16
N GLU A 5 -4.82 -8.76 -0.99
CA GLU A 5 -5.36 -8.23 -2.24
C GLU A 5 -6.57 -9.03 -2.70
N ILE A 6 -7.69 -8.33 -2.95
CA ILE A 6 -8.84 -8.90 -3.65
C ILE A 6 -8.54 -8.84 -5.14
N LYS A 7 -8.20 -9.99 -5.73
CA LYS A 7 -7.77 -10.12 -7.13
C LYS A 7 -8.91 -10.14 -8.13
N VAL A 8 -10.07 -10.60 -7.71
CA VAL A 8 -11.22 -10.79 -8.60
C VAL A 8 -12.46 -10.20 -7.91
N PRO A 9 -13.25 -9.39 -8.62
CA PRO A 9 -14.53 -8.91 -8.09
C PRO A 9 -15.54 -10.06 -8.19
N ASP A 10 -15.60 -10.89 -7.18
CA ASP A 10 -16.58 -11.97 -7.08
C ASP A 10 -17.67 -11.62 -6.07
N VAL A 11 -18.90 -12.03 -6.34
CA VAL A 11 -20.05 -11.73 -5.48
C VAL A 11 -19.87 -12.44 -4.14
N GLY A 12 -19.69 -11.65 -3.09
CA GLY A 12 -19.57 -12.13 -1.71
C GLY A 12 -18.13 -12.34 -1.21
N MET A 13 -17.09 -12.14 -2.04
CA MET A 13 -15.69 -12.24 -1.61
C MET A 13 -15.38 -11.25 -0.49
N GLU A 14 -15.90 -10.03 -0.58
CA GLU A 14 -15.68 -8.97 0.40
C GLU A 14 -16.26 -9.34 1.77
N ALA A 15 -17.46 -9.93 1.78
CA ALA A 15 -18.10 -10.41 3.02
C ALA A 15 -17.33 -11.58 3.63
N GLN A 16 -16.98 -12.58 2.81
CA GLN A 16 -16.22 -13.74 3.26
C GLN A 16 -14.85 -13.35 3.83
N LEU A 17 -14.17 -12.39 3.20
CA LEU A 17 -12.91 -11.85 3.73
C LEU A 17 -13.14 -11.16 5.08
N CYS A 18 -14.20 -10.36 5.21
CA CYS A 18 -14.51 -9.70 6.48
C CYS A 18 -14.78 -10.71 7.61
N ASP A 19 -15.56 -11.76 7.32
CA ASP A 19 -15.86 -12.84 8.26
C ASP A 19 -14.58 -13.56 8.69
N ALA A 20 -13.70 -13.89 7.74
CA ALA A 20 -12.41 -14.53 8.03
C ALA A 20 -11.51 -13.62 8.89
N LEU A 21 -11.40 -12.33 8.57
CA LEU A 21 -10.63 -11.37 9.36
C LEU A 21 -11.17 -11.23 10.79
N THR A 22 -12.46 -11.28 10.94
CA THR A 22 -13.14 -11.20 12.24
C THR A 22 -12.91 -12.47 13.06
N ALA A 23 -13.14 -13.65 12.46
CA ALA A 23 -12.95 -14.94 13.11
C ALA A 23 -11.51 -15.15 13.60
N HIS A 24 -10.52 -14.64 12.84
CA HIS A 24 -9.10 -14.78 13.17
C HIS A 24 -8.51 -13.57 13.91
N GLN A 25 -9.30 -12.59 14.32
CA GLN A 25 -8.87 -11.37 15.03
C GLN A 25 -7.73 -10.62 14.29
N GLN A 26 -7.89 -10.45 12.97
CA GLN A 26 -6.88 -9.81 12.11
C GLN A 26 -7.32 -8.45 11.57
N ARG A 27 -8.49 -7.92 11.95
CA ARG A 27 -9.06 -6.68 11.40
C ARG A 27 -8.15 -5.46 11.55
N ASP A 28 -7.41 -5.37 12.63
CA ASP A 28 -6.46 -4.29 12.98
C ASP A 28 -5.03 -4.52 12.45
N LYS A 29 -4.78 -5.67 11.82
CA LYS A 29 -3.43 -6.11 11.40
C LYS A 29 -3.24 -6.20 9.91
N VAL A 30 -4.25 -5.83 9.14
CA VAL A 30 -4.26 -5.94 7.68
C VAL A 30 -4.58 -4.63 6.99
N ILE A 31 -4.13 -4.52 5.76
CA ILE A 31 -4.58 -3.52 4.79
C ILE A 31 -5.14 -4.31 3.60
N VAL A 32 -6.37 -4.02 3.21
CA VAL A 32 -7.00 -4.68 2.07
C VAL A 32 -6.85 -3.81 0.84
N GLY A 33 -6.28 -4.36 -0.23
CA GLY A 33 -6.08 -3.73 -1.52
C GLY A 33 -6.88 -4.41 -2.62
N SER A 34 -7.12 -3.70 -3.71
CA SER A 34 -7.67 -4.26 -4.95
C SER A 34 -7.43 -3.32 -6.13
N PHE A 35 -7.31 -3.88 -7.33
CA PHE A 35 -7.35 -3.12 -8.59
C PHE A 35 -8.79 -2.78 -9.03
N TYR A 36 -9.79 -3.14 -8.25
CA TYR A 36 -11.20 -2.86 -8.51
C TYR A 36 -11.75 -1.89 -7.47
N ASP A 37 -12.00 -0.63 -7.87
CA ASP A 37 -12.55 0.41 -6.98
C ASP A 37 -13.87 -0.05 -6.33
N ARG A 38 -14.71 -0.78 -7.08
CA ARG A 38 -15.98 -1.30 -6.58
C ARG A 38 -15.80 -2.31 -5.44
N SER A 39 -14.84 -3.23 -5.56
CA SER A 39 -14.56 -4.19 -4.48
C SER A 39 -14.10 -3.49 -3.21
N LEU A 40 -13.25 -2.47 -3.33
CA LEU A 40 -12.82 -1.68 -2.18
C LEU A 40 -13.98 -0.91 -1.54
N GLN A 41 -14.88 -0.36 -2.35
CA GLN A 41 -16.08 0.30 -1.83
C GLN A 41 -16.97 -0.69 -1.07
N LEU A 42 -17.31 -1.82 -1.68
CA LEU A 42 -18.13 -2.87 -1.06
C LEU A 42 -17.48 -3.41 0.22
N PHE A 43 -16.15 -3.63 0.19
CA PHE A 43 -15.44 -4.09 1.38
C PHE A 43 -15.54 -3.09 2.53
N ARG A 44 -15.39 -1.78 2.28
CA ARG A 44 -15.53 -0.75 3.32
C ARG A 44 -16.94 -0.70 3.92
N GLU A 45 -17.96 -0.90 3.08
CA GLU A 45 -19.37 -0.94 3.49
C GLU A 45 -19.65 -2.18 4.38
N GLN A 46 -19.12 -3.34 4.01
CA GLN A 46 -19.36 -4.62 4.70
C GLN A 46 -18.43 -4.83 5.90
N CYS A 47 -17.24 -4.25 5.87
CA CYS A 47 -16.19 -4.44 6.86
C CYS A 47 -15.64 -3.10 7.41
N PRO A 48 -16.47 -2.26 8.01
CA PRO A 48 -16.03 -0.96 8.49
C PRO A 48 -14.94 -1.08 9.54
N GLY A 49 -13.97 -0.17 9.51
CA GLY A 49 -12.84 -0.12 10.46
C GLY A 49 -11.62 -0.95 10.06
N VAL A 50 -11.69 -1.75 8.99
CA VAL A 50 -10.49 -2.39 8.42
C VAL A 50 -9.82 -1.42 7.45
N ALA A 51 -8.50 -1.27 7.56
CA ALA A 51 -7.74 -0.39 6.68
C ALA A 51 -7.76 -0.90 5.23
N THR A 52 -7.90 0.04 4.29
CA THR A 52 -7.89 -0.26 2.85
C THR A 52 -6.89 0.61 2.11
N SER A 53 -6.47 0.15 0.93
CA SER A 53 -5.71 0.98 0.00
C SER A 53 -6.63 1.80 -0.91
N ALA A 54 -6.05 2.82 -1.54
CA ALA A 54 -6.68 3.50 -2.67
C ALA A 54 -6.83 2.53 -3.84
N GLY A 55 -7.99 2.54 -4.49
CA GLY A 55 -8.15 1.91 -5.79
C GLY A 55 -7.63 2.79 -6.93
N PRO A 56 -7.55 2.26 -8.18
CA PRO A 56 -6.99 2.99 -9.32
C PRO A 56 -7.66 4.33 -9.62
N GLY A 57 -8.97 4.44 -9.45
CA GLY A 57 -9.71 5.69 -9.62
C GLY A 57 -9.31 6.73 -8.59
N SER A 58 -9.20 6.33 -7.33
CA SER A 58 -8.77 7.20 -6.23
C SER A 58 -7.32 7.66 -6.40
N VAL A 59 -6.42 6.79 -6.84
CA VAL A 59 -5.01 7.13 -7.15
C VAL A 59 -4.96 8.17 -8.26
N ARG A 60 -5.68 7.95 -9.37
CA ARG A 60 -5.73 8.91 -10.49
C ARG A 60 -6.26 10.27 -10.07
N LEU A 61 -7.32 10.30 -9.26
CA LEU A 61 -7.88 11.54 -8.73
C LEU A 61 -6.86 12.28 -7.85
N LEU A 62 -6.21 11.59 -6.93
CA LEU A 62 -5.19 12.20 -6.07
C LEU A 62 -4.01 12.74 -6.90
N LEU A 63 -3.54 12.01 -7.91
CA LEU A 63 -2.49 12.47 -8.81
C LEU A 63 -2.89 13.74 -9.56
N ALA A 64 -4.10 13.78 -10.12
CA ALA A 64 -4.61 14.95 -10.84
C ALA A 64 -4.73 16.18 -9.91
N LEU A 65 -5.28 16.00 -8.72
CA LEU A 65 -5.39 17.06 -7.73
C LEU A 65 -4.03 17.53 -7.22
N ASN A 66 -3.11 16.61 -6.99
CA ASN A 66 -1.74 16.95 -6.58
C ASN A 66 -1.02 17.76 -7.67
N TRP A 67 -1.23 17.45 -8.95
CA TRP A 67 -0.61 18.16 -10.05
C TRP A 67 -1.05 19.62 -10.15
N ILE A 68 -2.30 19.93 -9.83
CA ILE A 68 -2.84 21.30 -9.80
C ILE A 68 -2.74 21.96 -8.41
N GLY A 69 -2.03 21.36 -7.46
CA GLY A 69 -1.83 21.89 -6.09
C GLY A 69 -3.04 21.76 -5.15
N LEU A 70 -4.06 20.98 -5.54
CA LEU A 70 -5.28 20.76 -4.76
C LEU A 70 -5.32 19.40 -4.05
N GLY A 71 -4.22 18.68 -4.00
CA GLY A 71 -4.15 17.36 -3.33
C GLY A 71 -4.53 17.40 -1.85
N SER A 72 -4.36 18.54 -1.21
CA SER A 72 -4.76 18.76 0.19
C SER A 72 -6.26 18.91 0.42
N VAL A 73 -7.09 19.05 -0.60
CA VAL A 73 -8.55 19.17 -0.46
C VAL A 73 -9.23 17.81 -0.30
N LEU A 74 -8.58 16.75 -0.73
CA LEU A 74 -9.15 15.41 -0.73
C LEU A 74 -9.29 14.85 0.70
N SER A 75 -10.45 14.29 1.02
CA SER A 75 -10.70 13.55 2.26
C SER A 75 -10.80 12.05 1.92
N PRO A 76 -9.70 11.30 1.98
CA PRO A 76 -9.68 9.90 1.55
C PRO A 76 -10.44 9.01 2.53
N SER A 77 -11.20 8.03 1.99
CA SER A 77 -11.83 6.96 2.75
C SER A 77 -10.93 5.71 2.89
N TYR A 78 -9.66 5.85 2.55
CA TYR A 78 -8.63 4.81 2.58
C TYR A 78 -7.41 5.27 3.38
N GLN A 79 -6.60 4.33 3.84
CA GLN A 79 -5.47 4.58 4.74
C GLN A 79 -4.12 4.39 4.07
N ALA A 80 -4.09 3.76 2.88
CA ALA A 80 -2.83 3.51 2.18
C ALA A 80 -2.91 3.84 0.68
N LEU A 81 -1.78 4.24 0.13
CA LEU A 81 -1.51 4.32 -1.30
C LEU A 81 -0.56 3.18 -1.67
N GLN A 82 -1.04 2.20 -2.41
CA GLN A 82 -0.22 1.14 -2.98
C GLN A 82 -0.02 1.43 -4.46
N ILE A 83 1.11 2.02 -4.81
CA ILE A 83 1.37 2.55 -6.15
C ILE A 83 2.72 2.07 -6.70
N PRO A 84 2.84 1.93 -8.03
CA PRO A 84 4.15 1.70 -8.64
C PRO A 84 5.01 2.97 -8.58
N GLU A 85 6.33 2.79 -8.66
CA GLU A 85 7.24 3.94 -8.79
C GLU A 85 6.92 4.77 -10.05
N ALA A 86 6.69 4.08 -11.16
CA ALA A 86 6.34 4.69 -12.44
C ALA A 86 5.29 3.87 -13.17
N HIS A 87 4.51 4.51 -14.04
CA HIS A 87 3.54 3.85 -14.91
C HIS A 87 3.55 4.52 -16.28
N SER A 88 3.67 3.70 -17.35
CA SER A 88 3.69 4.19 -18.74
C SER A 88 4.70 5.32 -18.98
N GLY A 89 5.89 5.23 -18.37
CA GLY A 89 6.96 6.23 -18.50
C GLY A 89 6.79 7.48 -17.64
N LEU A 90 5.71 7.60 -16.89
CA LEU A 90 5.48 8.71 -15.96
C LEU A 90 5.88 8.30 -14.54
N ALA A 91 6.70 9.11 -13.87
CA ALA A 91 7.00 8.93 -12.46
C ALA A 91 5.75 9.20 -11.61
N ILE A 92 5.26 8.17 -10.94
CA ILE A 92 4.12 8.26 -10.03
C ILE A 92 4.59 8.65 -8.64
N ALA A 93 5.61 7.95 -8.12
CA ALA A 93 6.20 8.23 -6.82
C ALA A 93 7.06 9.50 -6.89
N SER A 94 6.46 10.66 -6.70
CA SER A 94 7.15 11.94 -6.61
C SER A 94 7.18 12.45 -5.18
N ARG A 95 8.18 13.28 -4.83
CA ARG A 95 8.25 13.93 -3.51
C ARG A 95 6.98 14.70 -3.16
N SER A 96 6.42 15.42 -4.13
CA SER A 96 5.17 16.17 -3.94
C SER A 96 4.00 15.25 -3.58
N LEU A 97 3.84 14.12 -4.29
CA LEU A 97 2.78 13.16 -4.00
C LEU A 97 2.95 12.52 -2.60
N LEU A 98 4.17 12.10 -2.26
CA LEU A 98 4.45 11.49 -0.97
C LEU A 98 4.21 12.46 0.19
N GLN A 99 4.61 13.72 0.03
CA GLN A 99 4.33 14.77 1.01
C GLN A 99 2.82 15.03 1.17
N THR A 100 2.09 15.15 0.05
CA THR A 100 0.63 15.32 0.08
C THR A 100 -0.05 14.14 0.76
N ALA A 101 0.36 12.91 0.46
CA ALA A 101 -0.15 11.70 1.09
C ALA A 101 0.11 11.70 2.60
N GLY A 102 1.35 12.02 3.03
CA GLY A 102 1.73 12.11 4.45
C GLY A 102 0.92 13.17 5.20
N GLN A 103 0.67 14.34 4.61
CA GLN A 103 -0.19 15.38 5.19
C GLN A 103 -1.64 14.90 5.40
N ARG A 104 -2.05 13.87 4.68
CA ARG A 104 -3.37 13.23 4.78
C ARG A 104 -3.38 11.98 5.65
N GLY A 105 -2.26 11.66 6.30
CA GLY A 105 -2.13 10.46 7.12
C GLY A 105 -2.18 9.16 6.30
N LEU A 106 -1.91 9.23 5.00
CA LEU A 106 -1.88 8.06 4.14
C LEU A 106 -0.51 7.39 4.19
N ASN A 107 -0.49 6.08 4.35
CA ASN A 107 0.71 5.26 4.27
C ASN A 107 1.05 4.95 2.81
N VAL A 108 2.20 5.38 2.32
CA VAL A 108 2.63 5.17 0.94
C VAL A 108 3.49 3.92 0.83
N GLN A 109 3.00 2.93 0.08
CA GLN A 109 3.65 1.65 -0.16
C GLN A 109 3.97 1.50 -1.64
N LEU A 110 5.25 1.36 -1.97
CA LEU A 110 5.71 1.29 -3.36
C LEU A 110 5.97 -0.16 -3.78
N TRP A 111 5.49 -0.55 -4.97
CA TRP A 111 5.62 -1.88 -5.55
C TRP A 111 6.01 -1.84 -7.04
N THR A 112 6.62 -2.86 -7.61
CA THR A 112 7.40 -3.90 -6.92
C THR A 112 8.86 -3.47 -7.00
N ILE A 113 9.51 -3.27 -5.86
CA ILE A 113 10.85 -2.70 -5.77
C ILE A 113 11.83 -3.80 -5.36
N ASN A 114 12.70 -4.23 -6.27
CA ASN A 114 13.55 -5.39 -6.09
C ASN A 114 15.04 -5.07 -5.93
N GLU A 115 15.47 -3.88 -6.36
CA GLU A 115 16.87 -3.51 -6.31
C GLU A 115 17.19 -2.62 -5.09
N GLN A 116 18.25 -2.96 -4.37
CA GLN A 116 18.65 -2.24 -3.14
C GLN A 116 18.90 -0.73 -3.33
N PRO A 117 19.52 -0.26 -4.43
CA PRO A 117 19.65 1.17 -4.67
C PRO A 117 18.31 1.89 -4.77
N ASP A 118 17.32 1.28 -5.45
CA ASP A 118 15.97 1.85 -5.57
C ASP A 118 15.24 1.81 -4.24
N MET A 119 15.38 0.73 -3.46
CA MET A 119 14.83 0.65 -2.11
C MET A 119 15.31 1.81 -1.24
N ARG A 120 16.63 2.09 -1.20
CA ARG A 120 17.20 3.21 -0.44
C ARG A 120 16.66 4.54 -0.93
N ARG A 121 16.75 4.77 -2.23
CA ARG A 121 16.29 6.01 -2.86
C ARG A 121 14.82 6.32 -2.58
N LEU A 122 13.94 5.31 -2.64
CA LEU A 122 12.51 5.49 -2.45
C LEU A 122 12.13 5.67 -0.98
N LEU A 123 12.85 5.01 -0.05
CA LEU A 123 12.72 5.28 1.38
C LEU A 123 13.18 6.70 1.72
N ASP A 124 14.31 7.15 1.16
CA ASP A 124 14.81 8.53 1.33
C ASP A 124 13.87 9.57 0.68
N LEU A 125 13.12 9.18 -0.34
CA LEU A 125 12.09 10.01 -0.97
C LEU A 125 10.89 10.22 -0.04
N GLY A 126 10.67 9.30 0.92
CA GLY A 126 9.59 9.34 1.92
C GLY A 126 8.54 8.25 1.77
N ALA A 127 8.87 7.12 1.13
CA ALA A 127 7.99 5.95 1.14
C ALA A 127 7.94 5.32 2.54
N ASP A 128 6.74 4.98 3.01
CA ASP A 128 6.54 4.35 4.32
C ASP A 128 6.81 2.85 4.29
N ALA A 129 6.63 2.21 3.13
CA ALA A 129 6.90 0.79 2.94
C ALA A 129 7.24 0.44 1.49
N LEU A 130 7.92 -0.68 1.34
CA LEU A 130 8.24 -1.28 0.05
C LEU A 130 7.61 -2.68 -0.04
N ILE A 131 7.03 -2.99 -1.18
CA ILE A 131 6.57 -4.32 -1.55
C ILE A 131 7.58 -4.88 -2.53
N THR A 132 8.17 -6.02 -2.21
CA THR A 132 9.29 -6.61 -2.94
C THR A 132 9.20 -8.13 -2.99
N ASP A 133 9.73 -8.72 -4.05
CA ASP A 133 9.93 -10.17 -4.17
C ASP A 133 11.21 -10.64 -3.44
N TYR A 134 12.06 -9.70 -2.97
CA TYR A 134 13.33 -9.97 -2.30
C TYR A 134 13.35 -9.37 -0.88
N PRO A 135 12.63 -9.99 0.08
CA PRO A 135 12.52 -9.46 1.45
C PRO A 135 13.86 -9.42 2.20
N ASP A 136 14.79 -10.31 1.86
CA ASP A 136 16.16 -10.34 2.38
C ASP A 136 16.92 -9.05 2.03
N ARG A 137 16.82 -8.59 0.76
CA ARG A 137 17.41 -7.33 0.30
C ARG A 137 16.82 -6.12 1.04
N ALA A 138 15.49 -6.12 1.22
CA ALA A 138 14.82 -5.06 1.95
C ALA A 138 15.25 -5.00 3.42
N LEU A 139 15.38 -6.16 4.08
CA LEU A 139 15.86 -6.23 5.46
C LEU A 139 17.30 -5.71 5.59
N GLN A 140 18.19 -6.04 4.64
CA GLN A 140 19.55 -5.49 4.60
C GLN A 140 19.56 -3.97 4.45
N VAL A 141 18.73 -3.42 3.57
CA VAL A 141 18.59 -1.97 3.39
C VAL A 141 18.12 -1.28 4.67
N LEU A 142 17.23 -1.93 5.42
CA LEU A 142 16.69 -1.44 6.68
C LEU A 142 17.60 -1.68 7.89
N GLY A 143 18.78 -2.31 7.70
CA GLY A 143 19.69 -2.68 8.80
C GLY A 143 19.10 -3.73 9.75
N ARG A 144 18.15 -4.55 9.28
CA ARG A 144 17.52 -5.62 10.05
C ARG A 144 18.11 -6.97 9.66
N SER A 145 18.49 -7.79 10.63
CA SER A 145 18.96 -9.15 10.35
C SER A 145 17.81 -10.06 9.89
N THR A 146 18.07 -10.90 8.89
CA THR A 146 17.22 -12.04 8.59
C THR A 146 17.45 -13.11 9.65
N ARG A 147 16.40 -13.73 10.19
CA ARG A 147 16.53 -14.86 11.13
C ARG A 147 17.27 -16.07 10.52
N ILE A 148 17.42 -16.12 9.21
CA ILE A 148 18.10 -17.22 8.49
C ILE A 148 19.61 -17.16 8.73
N SER A 149 20.21 -15.98 8.85
CA SER A 149 21.65 -15.86 9.14
C SER A 149 22.04 -16.26 10.57
N ALA A 150 21.09 -16.43 11.48
CA ALA A 150 21.35 -16.91 12.83
C ALA A 150 21.32 -18.45 12.96
N LEU A 151 20.80 -19.16 11.95
CA LEU A 151 20.77 -20.62 11.92
C LEU A 151 21.94 -21.25 11.16
N GLU A 152 22.72 -20.45 10.42
CA GLU A 152 23.92 -20.89 9.70
C GLU A 152 25.22 -20.62 10.48
N ALA A 153 25.13 -20.02 11.68
CA ALA A 153 26.27 -19.64 12.51
C ALA A 153 26.50 -20.57 13.73
N ASP A 154 25.73 -21.66 13.84
CA ASP A 154 25.90 -22.78 14.79
C ASP A 154 26.24 -24.04 13.99
#